data_1231f596431a33746be0d4e84814edae
#
_entry.id   1231f596431a33746be0d4e84814edae
#
_cell.length_a   1.000
_cell.length_b   1.000
_cell.length_c   1.000
_cell.angle_alpha   90.00
_cell.angle_beta   90.00
_cell.angle_gamma   90.00
#
_symmetry.space_group_name_H-M   'P 1'
#
loop_
_entity.id
_entity.type
_entity.pdbx_description
1 polymer ?
#
loop_
_entity_poly.entity_id
_entity_poly.type
_entity_poly.pdbx_seq_one_letter_code
_entity_poly.pdbx_strand_id
1 'polypeptide(L)'
;RRQRQMCIRDRVKVIIILALLAMSIMSQNLIPVHIAFIPIVIPPLISLFNDLKIDRRLIGLVIGFGLCWPYVLLPYGFGQIFHQIIQSGFQKAHHPIEFSMIWKAMLIPSMGYIVGLILGFIVYRKPRNYVQRNVDERETVTELKPYVLIVTIIAILATFIVQTFTDSMIFGALAGVLVFFISRVYKWYELDEQFVDGIKIMAYICLLYTSDAAD
;
A
#
# COMPACT_ATOMS: atom_id res chain seq x y z
N ARG A 1 -17.68 -0.74 34.50
CA ARG A 1 -17.14 -1.73 33.51
C ARG A 1 -17.41 -1.31 32.06
N ARG A 2 -18.61 -0.88 31.67
CA ARG A 2 -18.95 -0.45 30.28
C ARG A 2 -18.08 0.74 29.78
N GLN A 3 -17.81 1.75 30.61
CA GLN A 3 -16.98 2.90 30.24
C GLN A 3 -15.52 2.52 30.00
N ARG A 4 -14.95 1.60 30.80
CA ARG A 4 -13.59 1.11 30.61
C ARG A 4 -13.42 0.34 29.27
N GLN A 5 -14.41 -0.48 28.92
CA GLN A 5 -14.38 -1.20 27.65
C GLN A 5 -14.51 -0.27 26.44
N MET A 6 -15.28 0.82 26.55
CA MET A 6 -15.38 1.83 25.51
C MET A 6 -14.06 2.58 25.30
N CYS A 7 -13.40 3.00 26.37
CA CYS A 7 -12.10 3.66 26.30
C CYS A 7 -10.99 2.78 25.72
N ILE A 8 -10.97 1.49 26.07
CA ILE A 8 -10.00 0.53 25.51
C ILE A 8 -10.23 0.35 24.02
N ARG A 9 -11.47 0.19 23.61
CA ARG A 9 -11.83 0.03 22.18
C ARG A 9 -11.46 1.26 21.36
N ASP A 10 -11.66 2.47 21.90
CA ASP A 10 -11.31 3.69 21.18
C ASP A 10 -9.79 3.89 21.07
N ARG A 11 -9.03 3.49 22.09
CA ARG A 11 -7.55 3.46 22.01
C ARG A 11 -7.07 2.46 20.95
N VAL A 12 -7.64 1.27 20.92
CA VAL A 12 -7.27 0.26 19.91
C VAL A 12 -7.57 0.76 18.50
N LYS A 13 -8.70 1.42 18.26
CA LYS A 13 -9.00 2.05 16.97
C LYS A 13 -7.93 3.05 16.55
N VAL A 14 -7.55 3.96 17.44
CA VAL A 14 -6.54 4.98 17.15
C VAL A 14 -5.19 4.32 16.85
N ILE A 15 -4.79 3.32 17.63
CA ILE A 15 -3.53 2.59 17.40
C ILE A 15 -3.53 1.91 16.01
N ILE A 16 -4.63 1.26 15.64
CA ILE A 16 -4.74 0.59 14.33
C ILE A 16 -4.68 1.61 13.19
N ILE A 17 -5.38 2.73 13.30
CA ILE A 17 -5.38 3.79 12.29
C ILE A 17 -3.97 4.38 12.16
N LEU A 18 -3.28 4.65 13.27
CA LEU A 18 -1.91 5.15 13.25
C LEU A 18 -0.92 4.12 12.70
N ALA A 19 -1.09 2.84 13.03
CA ALA A 19 -0.27 1.77 12.48
C ALA A 19 -0.47 1.64 10.96
N LEU A 20 -1.70 1.69 10.46
CA LEU A 20 -2.00 1.69 9.03
C LEU A 20 -1.41 2.91 8.33
N LEU A 21 -1.52 4.08 8.93
CA LEU A 21 -0.92 5.31 8.42
C LEU A 21 0.61 5.18 8.32
N ALA A 22 1.26 4.72 9.39
CA ALA A 22 2.70 4.52 9.41
C ALA A 22 3.15 3.49 8.37
N MET A 23 2.45 2.34 8.27
CA MET A 23 2.74 1.32 7.26
C MET A 23 2.56 1.85 5.84
N SER A 24 1.51 2.65 5.59
CA SER A 24 1.28 3.25 4.27
C SER A 24 2.38 4.23 3.89
N ILE A 25 2.84 5.07 4.82
CA ILE A 25 3.96 5.99 4.61
C ILE A 25 5.26 5.22 4.34
N MET A 26 5.53 4.17 5.10
CA MET A 26 6.72 3.35 4.92
C MET A 26 6.67 2.56 3.60
N SER A 27 5.51 2.04 3.23
CA SER A 27 5.31 1.32 1.96
C SER A 27 5.61 2.20 0.75
N GLN A 28 5.36 3.49 0.83
CA GLN A 28 5.64 4.42 -0.26
C GLN A 28 7.12 4.79 -0.38
N ASN A 29 7.84 4.87 0.73
CA ASN A 29 9.19 5.43 0.72
C ASN A 29 10.29 4.37 0.86
N LEU A 30 10.02 3.27 1.57
CA LEU A 30 11.05 2.29 1.93
C LEU A 30 10.95 1.00 1.10
N ILE A 31 9.72 0.55 0.83
CA ILE A 31 9.47 -0.72 0.14
C ILE A 31 8.58 -0.43 -1.07
N PRO A 32 9.02 -0.73 -2.30
CA PRO A 32 8.26 -0.41 -3.52
C PRO A 32 7.03 -1.33 -3.73
N VAL A 33 6.18 -1.46 -2.73
CA VAL A 33 5.01 -2.35 -2.72
C VAL A 33 3.69 -1.55 -2.75
N HIS A 34 3.76 -0.26 -3.08
CA HIS A 34 2.64 0.67 -2.94
C HIS A 34 1.35 0.21 -3.64
N ILE A 35 1.43 -0.37 -4.83
CA ILE A 35 0.26 -0.87 -5.57
C ILE A 35 -0.33 -2.12 -4.91
N ALA A 36 0.53 -3.05 -4.47
CA ALA A 36 0.12 -4.30 -3.84
C ALA A 36 -0.27 -4.14 -2.36
N PHE A 37 0.05 -2.99 -1.73
CA PHE A 37 -0.21 -2.76 -0.31
C PHE A 37 -1.69 -2.89 0.04
N ILE A 38 -2.57 -2.27 -0.75
CA ILE A 38 -4.01 -2.29 -0.50
C ILE A 38 -4.59 -3.70 -0.58
N PRO A 39 -4.41 -4.47 -1.67
CA PRO A 39 -4.96 -5.80 -1.79
C PRO A 39 -4.37 -6.82 -0.81
N ILE A 40 -3.16 -6.61 -0.30
CA ILE A 40 -2.52 -7.50 0.67
C ILE A 40 -2.98 -7.19 2.10
N VAL A 41 -3.03 -5.91 2.49
CA VAL A 41 -3.26 -5.52 3.89
C VAL A 41 -4.74 -5.40 4.24
N ILE A 42 -5.58 -4.94 3.31
CA ILE A 42 -6.99 -4.66 3.63
C ILE A 42 -7.83 -5.93 3.85
N PRO A 43 -7.78 -6.98 3.00
CA PRO A 43 -8.66 -8.14 3.17
C PRO A 43 -8.57 -8.80 4.55
N PRO A 44 -7.39 -9.12 5.09
CA PRO A 44 -7.28 -9.77 6.40
C PRO A 44 -7.73 -8.86 7.56
N LEU A 45 -7.70 -7.53 7.37
CA LEU A 45 -8.10 -6.58 8.41
C LEU A 45 -9.57 -6.17 8.36
N ILE A 46 -10.33 -6.56 7.31
CA ILE A 46 -11.75 -6.18 7.18
C ILE A 46 -12.60 -6.69 8.35
N SER A 47 -12.38 -7.90 8.83
CA SER A 47 -13.07 -8.46 9.99
C SER A 47 -12.81 -7.60 11.24
N LEU A 48 -11.54 -7.26 11.48
CA LEU A 48 -11.12 -6.42 12.60
C LEU A 48 -11.75 -5.02 12.53
N PHE A 49 -11.84 -4.42 11.33
CA PHE A 49 -12.48 -3.12 11.14
C PHE A 49 -13.99 -3.17 11.42
N ASN A 50 -14.65 -4.27 11.06
CA ASN A 50 -16.07 -4.48 11.34
C ASN A 50 -16.31 -4.65 12.87
N ASP A 51 -15.49 -5.43 13.55
CA ASP A 51 -15.60 -5.66 15.00
C ASP A 51 -15.38 -4.35 15.79
N LEU A 52 -14.45 -3.54 15.33
CA LEU A 52 -14.17 -2.23 15.90
C LEU A 52 -15.16 -1.16 15.45
N LYS A 53 -16.06 -1.45 14.50
CA LYS A 53 -17.02 -0.50 13.91
C LYS A 53 -16.35 0.74 13.32
N ILE A 54 -15.20 0.57 12.69
CA ILE A 54 -14.48 1.64 12.01
C ILE A 54 -15.11 1.86 10.63
N ASP A 55 -15.31 3.12 10.23
CA ASP A 55 -15.80 3.40 8.88
C ASP A 55 -14.72 3.06 7.86
N ARG A 56 -15.04 2.20 6.89
CA ARG A 56 -14.11 1.77 5.83
C ARG A 56 -13.62 2.92 4.97
N ARG A 57 -14.42 3.99 4.84
CA ARG A 57 -14.03 5.21 4.13
C ARG A 57 -12.89 5.93 4.84
N LEU A 58 -12.91 5.95 6.19
CA LEU A 58 -11.82 6.51 6.98
C LEU A 58 -10.51 5.73 6.74
N ILE A 59 -10.59 4.41 6.64
CA ILE A 59 -9.44 3.56 6.36
C ILE A 59 -8.87 3.87 4.97
N GLY A 60 -9.73 3.93 3.94
CA GLY A 60 -9.32 4.30 2.58
C GLY A 60 -8.65 5.67 2.53
N LEU A 61 -9.22 6.65 3.25
CA LEU A 61 -8.65 8.00 3.33
C LEU A 61 -7.28 8.02 4.02
N VAL A 62 -7.10 7.28 5.11
CA VAL A 62 -5.83 7.18 5.85
C VAL A 62 -4.75 6.54 4.99
N ILE A 63 -5.08 5.46 4.29
CA ILE A 63 -4.16 4.78 3.39
C ILE A 63 -3.82 5.67 2.19
N GLY A 64 -4.82 6.28 1.56
CA GLY A 64 -4.63 7.21 0.45
C GLY A 64 -3.72 8.39 0.84
N PHE A 65 -3.94 8.97 2.02
CA PHE A 65 -3.06 10.00 2.56
C PHE A 65 -1.63 9.47 2.73
N GLY A 66 -1.46 8.32 3.38
CA GLY A 66 -0.14 7.74 3.64
C GLY A 66 0.64 7.40 2.36
N LEU A 67 -0.05 7.01 1.29
CA LEU A 67 0.56 6.73 -0.01
C LEU A 67 0.85 8.00 -0.82
N CYS A 68 -0.08 8.97 -0.85
CA CYS A 68 0.04 10.13 -1.73
C CYS A 68 0.85 11.28 -1.12
N TRP A 69 0.66 11.57 0.17
CA TRP A 69 1.29 12.72 0.80
C TRP A 69 2.82 12.69 0.78
N PRO A 70 3.50 11.59 1.16
CA PRO A 70 4.96 11.53 1.08
C PRO A 70 5.48 11.55 -0.35
N TYR A 71 4.75 10.94 -1.29
CA TYR A 71 5.08 10.91 -2.70
C TYR A 71 5.13 12.32 -3.33
N VAL A 72 4.19 13.17 -2.95
CA VAL A 72 4.11 14.54 -3.47
C VAL A 72 5.10 15.46 -2.78
N LEU A 73 5.30 15.30 -1.46
CA LEU A 73 6.10 16.24 -0.67
C LEU A 73 7.59 15.90 -0.63
N LEU A 74 7.95 14.61 -0.46
CA LEU A 74 9.33 14.23 -0.16
C LEU A 74 10.15 14.03 -1.45
N PRO A 75 11.31 14.70 -1.59
CA PRO A 75 12.20 14.52 -2.73
C PRO A 75 13.09 13.26 -2.60
N TYR A 76 12.65 12.24 -1.85
CA TYR A 76 13.38 11.00 -1.58
C TYR A 76 12.50 9.79 -1.91
N GLY A 77 13.14 8.63 -2.16
CA GLY A 77 12.45 7.40 -2.50
C GLY A 77 11.62 7.55 -3.79
N PHE A 78 10.38 7.09 -3.75
CA PHE A 78 9.46 7.25 -4.90
C PHE A 78 9.08 8.71 -5.19
N GLY A 79 9.07 9.58 -4.19
CA GLY A 79 8.83 11.00 -4.38
C GLY A 79 9.91 11.67 -5.26
N GLN A 80 11.14 11.15 -5.26
CA GLN A 80 12.18 11.62 -6.17
C GLN A 80 11.78 11.44 -7.64
N ILE A 81 11.16 10.32 -7.98
CA ILE A 81 10.69 10.06 -9.35
C ILE A 81 9.64 11.09 -9.76
N PHE A 82 8.69 11.38 -8.88
CA PHE A 82 7.67 12.40 -9.11
C PHE A 82 8.29 13.78 -9.36
N HIS A 83 9.24 14.19 -8.53
CA HIS A 83 9.93 15.46 -8.68
C HIS A 83 10.79 15.52 -9.95
N GLN A 84 11.43 14.41 -10.36
CA GLN A 84 12.16 14.31 -11.62
C GLN A 84 11.25 14.44 -12.84
N ILE A 85 10.04 13.86 -12.79
CA ILE A 85 9.05 14.00 -13.85
C ILE A 85 8.65 15.47 -14.01
N ILE A 86 8.38 16.16 -12.90
CA ILE A 86 8.07 17.60 -12.93
C ILE A 86 9.24 18.38 -13.52
N GLN A 87 10.47 18.14 -13.04
CA GLN A 87 11.66 18.81 -13.54
C GLN A 87 11.85 18.61 -15.05
N SER A 88 11.71 17.36 -15.51
CA SER A 88 11.83 17.05 -16.94
C SER A 88 10.75 17.73 -17.79
N GLY A 89 9.53 17.86 -17.25
CA GLY A 89 8.45 18.60 -17.91
C GLY A 89 8.80 20.08 -18.11
N PHE A 90 9.32 20.72 -17.07
CA PHE A 90 9.76 22.12 -17.17
C PHE A 90 10.97 22.29 -18.10
N GLN A 91 11.91 21.35 -18.10
CA GLN A 91 13.04 21.37 -19.05
C GLN A 91 12.56 21.29 -20.51
N LYS A 92 11.59 20.40 -20.80
CA LYS A 92 10.99 20.29 -22.14
C LYS A 92 10.25 21.56 -22.56
N ALA A 93 9.69 22.29 -21.61
CA ALA A 93 9.03 23.58 -21.84
C ALA A 93 10.01 24.77 -21.96
N HIS A 94 11.32 24.50 -22.01
CA HIS A 94 12.39 25.50 -22.04
C HIS A 94 12.45 26.43 -20.81
N HIS A 95 11.90 25.98 -19.68
CA HIS A 95 11.95 26.70 -18.39
C HIS A 95 12.65 25.83 -17.35
N PRO A 96 13.97 25.68 -17.39
CA PRO A 96 14.68 24.79 -16.44
C PRO A 96 14.51 25.34 -15.01
N ILE A 97 14.07 24.47 -14.12
CA ILE A 97 13.93 24.73 -12.68
C ILE A 97 14.91 23.88 -11.88
N GLU A 98 15.37 24.43 -10.77
CA GLU A 98 16.22 23.69 -9.84
C GLU A 98 15.41 22.65 -9.08
N PHE A 99 15.92 21.42 -8.97
CA PHE A 99 15.26 20.31 -8.27
C PHE A 99 14.89 20.68 -6.82
N SER A 100 15.74 21.44 -6.16
CA SER A 100 15.54 21.92 -4.78
C SER A 100 14.35 22.85 -4.60
N MET A 101 13.84 23.46 -5.68
CA MET A 101 12.67 24.36 -5.61
C MET A 101 11.34 23.59 -5.66
N ILE A 102 11.33 22.38 -6.23
CA ILE A 102 10.09 21.64 -6.49
C ILE A 102 9.40 21.26 -5.17
N TRP A 103 10.13 20.75 -4.19
CA TRP A 103 9.54 20.36 -2.90
C TRP A 103 8.94 21.56 -2.15
N LYS A 104 9.53 22.76 -2.31
CA LYS A 104 8.98 23.99 -1.72
C LYS A 104 7.65 24.38 -2.37
N ALA A 105 7.56 24.24 -3.69
CA ALA A 105 6.31 24.47 -4.40
C ALA A 105 5.24 23.43 -4.03
N MET A 106 5.66 22.17 -3.78
CA MET A 106 4.75 21.09 -3.38
C MET A 106 4.26 21.21 -1.93
N LEU A 107 4.79 22.09 -1.11
CA LEU A 107 4.29 22.34 0.25
C LEU A 107 2.80 22.77 0.26
N ILE A 108 2.41 23.65 -0.67
CA ILE A 108 1.04 24.18 -0.74
C ILE A 108 0.03 23.05 -1.03
N PRO A 109 0.15 22.26 -2.11
CA PRO A 109 -0.75 21.13 -2.34
C PRO A 109 -0.67 20.07 -1.24
N SER A 110 0.50 19.86 -0.63
CA SER A 110 0.67 18.92 0.48
C SER A 110 -0.13 19.31 1.73
N MET A 111 -0.30 20.59 2.00
CA MET A 111 -1.17 21.07 3.07
C MET A 111 -2.64 20.71 2.80
N GLY A 112 -3.06 20.67 1.54
CA GLY A 112 -4.40 20.22 1.14
C GLY A 112 -4.68 18.77 1.55
N TYR A 113 -3.70 17.87 1.44
CA TYR A 113 -3.84 16.49 1.93
C TYR A 113 -4.04 16.43 3.45
N ILE A 114 -3.32 17.26 4.22
CA ILE A 114 -3.47 17.32 5.69
C ILE A 114 -4.87 17.81 6.06
N VAL A 115 -5.33 18.87 5.41
CA VAL A 115 -6.68 19.41 5.62
C VAL A 115 -7.73 18.35 5.26
N GLY A 116 -7.57 17.66 4.11
CA GLY A 116 -8.42 16.56 3.70
C GLY A 116 -8.49 15.42 4.71
N LEU A 117 -7.34 15.04 5.29
CA LEU A 117 -7.25 14.02 6.33
C LEU A 117 -8.03 14.45 7.59
N ILE A 118 -7.83 15.68 8.05
CA ILE A 118 -8.53 16.24 9.24
C ILE A 118 -10.03 16.27 9.02
N LEU A 119 -10.48 16.78 7.87
CA LEU A 119 -11.90 16.82 7.51
C LEU A 119 -12.49 15.40 7.42
N GLY A 120 -11.75 14.47 6.83
CA GLY A 120 -12.18 13.07 6.78
C GLY A 120 -12.31 12.44 8.15
N PHE A 121 -11.39 12.71 9.08
CA PHE A 121 -11.53 12.29 10.47
C PHE A 121 -12.78 12.85 11.13
N ILE A 122 -13.09 14.12 10.91
CA ILE A 122 -14.29 14.77 11.48
C ILE A 122 -15.56 14.13 10.91
N VAL A 123 -15.63 13.92 9.61
CA VAL A 123 -16.82 13.40 8.90
C VAL A 123 -17.03 11.91 9.18
N TYR A 124 -15.97 11.10 9.14
CA TYR A 124 -16.06 9.64 9.22
C TYR A 124 -15.78 9.05 10.60
N ARG A 125 -15.67 9.86 11.65
CA ARG A 125 -15.43 9.40 13.04
C ARG A 125 -16.60 8.59 13.63
N LYS A 126 -17.81 8.69 13.06
CA LYS A 126 -18.99 8.01 13.58
C LYS A 126 -18.87 6.50 13.36
N PRO A 127 -19.13 5.68 14.39
CA PRO A 127 -19.09 4.23 14.25
C PRO A 127 -20.16 3.78 13.25
N ARG A 128 -19.79 2.90 12.33
CA ARG A 128 -20.68 2.35 11.32
C ARG A 128 -20.74 0.83 11.44
N ASN A 129 -21.94 0.28 11.40
CA ASN A 129 -22.14 -1.17 11.34
C ASN A 129 -22.17 -1.58 9.87
N TYR A 130 -21.31 -2.52 9.51
CA TYR A 130 -21.35 -3.18 8.21
C TYR A 130 -21.89 -4.58 8.39
N VAL A 131 -22.77 -5.00 7.47
CA VAL A 131 -23.18 -6.39 7.40
C VAL A 131 -21.94 -7.22 7.10
N GLN A 132 -21.62 -8.18 7.96
CA GLN A 132 -20.62 -9.18 7.64
C GLN A 132 -21.14 -9.96 6.44
N ARG A 133 -20.65 -9.63 5.27
CA ARG A 133 -20.74 -10.54 4.15
C ARG A 133 -19.81 -11.69 4.55
N ASN A 134 -20.37 -12.87 4.73
CA ASN A 134 -19.56 -14.07 4.83
C ASN A 134 -18.73 -14.11 3.55
N VAL A 135 -17.54 -13.53 3.61
CA VAL A 135 -16.46 -13.88 2.70
C VAL A 135 -16.28 -15.35 3.04
N ASP A 136 -16.72 -16.21 2.14
CA ASP A 136 -16.50 -17.64 2.30
C ASP A 136 -15.07 -17.80 2.77
N GLU A 137 -14.91 -18.34 3.99
CA GLU A 137 -13.62 -18.71 4.58
C GLU A 137 -13.01 -19.88 3.79
N ARG A 138 -12.96 -19.75 2.48
CA ARG A 138 -12.25 -20.67 1.58
C ARG A 138 -10.78 -20.29 1.38
N GLU A 139 -10.31 -19.23 2.00
CA GLU A 139 -8.92 -19.24 2.38
C GLU A 139 -8.80 -20.13 3.61
N THR A 140 -8.82 -21.44 3.35
CA THR A 140 -8.29 -22.42 4.28
C THR A 140 -7.05 -21.80 4.90
N VAL A 141 -7.09 -21.61 6.23
CA VAL A 141 -5.88 -21.35 7.01
C VAL A 141 -4.99 -22.55 6.74
N THR A 142 -4.27 -22.50 5.65
CA THR A 142 -3.24 -23.47 5.31
C THR A 142 -2.27 -23.34 6.45
N GLU A 143 -2.14 -24.37 7.27
CA GLU A 143 -1.16 -24.40 8.35
C GLU A 143 0.17 -23.98 7.74
N LEU A 144 0.61 -22.76 8.07
CA LEU A 144 1.84 -22.19 7.54
C LEU A 144 2.99 -23.10 8.01
N LYS A 145 3.40 -23.99 7.13
CA LYS A 145 4.58 -24.81 7.38
C LYS A 145 5.77 -23.87 7.64
N PRO A 146 6.51 -24.03 8.73
CA PRO A 146 7.61 -23.13 9.07
C PRO A 146 8.63 -22.96 7.92
N TYR A 147 8.80 -24.00 7.11
CA TYR A 147 9.61 -23.97 5.90
C TYR A 147 9.13 -22.92 4.88
N VAL A 148 7.83 -22.85 4.62
CA VAL A 148 7.25 -21.88 3.68
C VAL A 148 7.49 -20.44 4.16
N LEU A 149 7.33 -20.21 5.46
CA LEU A 149 7.58 -18.90 6.07
C LEU A 149 9.05 -18.47 5.93
N ILE A 150 9.99 -19.38 6.17
CA ILE A 150 11.43 -19.11 6.00
C ILE A 150 11.75 -18.77 4.55
N VAL A 151 11.24 -19.56 3.59
CA VAL A 151 11.45 -19.32 2.16
C VAL A 151 10.85 -17.97 1.74
N THR A 152 9.68 -17.62 2.24
CA THR A 152 9.04 -16.32 1.96
C THR A 152 9.90 -15.16 2.46
N ILE A 153 10.44 -15.26 3.68
CA ILE A 153 11.35 -14.23 4.22
C ILE A 153 12.61 -14.10 3.36
N ILE A 154 13.21 -15.24 2.97
CA ILE A 154 14.39 -15.24 2.09
C ILE A 154 14.07 -14.62 0.73
N ALA A 155 12.92 -14.93 0.15
CA ALA A 155 12.48 -14.35 -1.12
C ALA A 155 12.30 -12.83 -1.03
N ILE A 156 11.68 -12.33 0.03
CA ILE A 156 11.52 -10.89 0.28
C ILE A 156 12.89 -10.21 0.42
N LEU A 157 13.80 -10.80 1.20
CA LEU A 157 15.16 -10.26 1.36
C LEU A 157 15.93 -10.26 0.05
N ALA A 158 15.87 -11.35 -0.74
CA ALA A 158 16.50 -11.44 -2.04
C ALA A 158 15.97 -10.39 -3.02
N THR A 159 14.65 -10.21 -3.07
CA THR A 159 14.00 -9.16 -3.86
C THR A 159 14.53 -7.79 -3.50
N PHE A 160 14.59 -7.48 -2.20
CA PHE A 160 15.03 -6.17 -1.72
C PHE A 160 16.52 -5.92 -2.02
N ILE A 161 17.38 -6.93 -1.77
CA ILE A 161 18.81 -6.83 -2.03
C ILE A 161 19.07 -6.60 -3.53
N VAL A 162 18.51 -7.45 -4.39
CA VAL A 162 18.74 -7.36 -5.84
C VAL A 162 18.20 -6.03 -6.39
N GLN A 163 17.02 -5.60 -5.97
CA GLN A 163 16.46 -4.32 -6.37
C GLN A 163 17.35 -3.14 -5.98
N THR A 164 17.91 -3.14 -4.76
CA THR A 164 18.79 -2.06 -4.28
C THR A 164 20.10 -2.02 -5.05
N PHE A 165 20.66 -3.18 -5.45
CA PHE A 165 21.90 -3.23 -6.22
C PHE A 165 21.72 -2.94 -7.72
N THR A 166 20.57 -3.26 -8.27
CA THR A 166 20.31 -3.11 -9.73
C THR A 166 19.51 -1.86 -10.07
N ASP A 167 19.00 -1.13 -9.07
CA ASP A 167 18.04 -0.03 -9.21
C ASP A 167 16.83 -0.40 -10.10
N SER A 168 16.52 -1.69 -10.17
CA SER A 168 15.46 -2.23 -11.04
C SER A 168 14.49 -3.13 -10.28
N MET A 169 13.22 -2.75 -10.28
CA MET A 169 12.14 -3.55 -9.70
C MET A 169 11.96 -4.90 -10.41
N ILE A 170 12.25 -4.94 -11.73
CA ILE A 170 12.07 -6.15 -12.55
C ILE A 170 13.05 -7.23 -12.09
N PHE A 171 14.34 -6.89 -11.94
CA PHE A 171 15.34 -7.83 -11.47
C PHE A 171 15.11 -8.25 -10.02
N GLY A 172 14.65 -7.33 -9.17
CA GLY A 172 14.23 -7.66 -7.81
C GLY A 172 13.09 -8.67 -7.77
N ALA A 173 12.02 -8.45 -8.54
CA ALA A 173 10.89 -9.37 -8.63
C ALA A 173 11.31 -10.75 -9.17
N LEU A 174 12.13 -10.79 -10.22
CA LEU A 174 12.68 -12.03 -10.76
C LEU A 174 13.48 -12.81 -9.73
N ALA A 175 14.32 -12.13 -8.92
CA ALA A 175 15.08 -12.77 -7.86
C ALA A 175 14.16 -13.43 -6.82
N GLY A 176 13.10 -12.75 -6.39
CA GLY A 176 12.10 -13.31 -5.47
C GLY A 176 11.41 -14.54 -6.05
N VAL A 177 10.97 -14.48 -7.30
CA VAL A 177 10.36 -15.63 -8.00
C VAL A 177 11.34 -16.79 -8.11
N LEU A 178 12.61 -16.54 -8.44
CA LEU A 178 13.64 -17.58 -8.53
C LEU A 178 13.86 -18.30 -7.18
N VAL A 179 13.78 -17.61 -6.05
CA VAL A 179 13.87 -18.23 -4.72
C VAL A 179 12.73 -19.23 -4.52
N PHE A 180 11.50 -18.88 -4.89
CA PHE A 180 10.36 -19.81 -4.82
C PHE A 180 10.52 -21.01 -5.75
N PHE A 181 11.07 -20.80 -6.94
CA PHE A 181 11.37 -21.87 -7.88
C PHE A 181 12.40 -22.87 -7.35
N ILE A 182 13.51 -22.37 -6.85
CA ILE A 182 14.62 -23.18 -6.33
C ILE A 182 14.20 -23.94 -5.08
N SER A 183 13.42 -23.31 -4.20
CA SER A 183 12.95 -23.93 -2.94
C SER A 183 11.84 -24.98 -3.15
N ARG A 184 11.28 -25.10 -4.36
CA ARG A 184 10.19 -26.02 -4.70
C ARG A 184 9.00 -25.96 -3.71
N VAL A 185 8.72 -24.80 -3.13
CA VAL A 185 7.58 -24.59 -2.23
C VAL A 185 6.26 -24.76 -2.99
N TYR A 186 6.24 -24.34 -4.24
CA TYR A 186 5.10 -24.49 -5.14
C TYR A 186 5.42 -25.45 -6.27
N LYS A 187 4.43 -26.26 -6.65
CA LYS A 187 4.49 -27.08 -7.88
C LYS A 187 4.25 -26.18 -9.09
N TRP A 188 4.79 -26.54 -10.24
CA TRP A 188 4.65 -25.77 -11.48
C TRP A 188 3.19 -25.38 -11.81
N TYR A 189 2.30 -26.25 -11.60
CA TYR A 189 0.88 -26.10 -11.88
C TYR A 189 0.18 -25.15 -10.87
N GLU A 190 0.65 -25.09 -9.63
CA GLU A 190 0.15 -24.15 -8.61
C GLU A 190 0.66 -22.72 -8.88
N LEU A 191 1.84 -22.59 -9.50
CA LEU A 191 2.39 -21.30 -9.92
C LEU A 191 1.57 -20.65 -11.02
N ASP A 192 1.02 -21.44 -11.95
CA ASP A 192 0.19 -20.93 -13.04
C ASP A 192 -1.08 -20.27 -12.49
N GLU A 193 -1.73 -20.89 -11.50
CA GLU A 193 -2.91 -20.34 -10.84
C GLU A 193 -2.58 -19.03 -10.09
N GLN A 194 -1.48 -18.99 -9.33
CA GLN A 194 -1.02 -17.78 -8.63
C GLN A 194 -0.66 -16.64 -9.59
N PHE A 195 -0.05 -16.99 -10.73
CA PHE A 195 0.30 -16.01 -11.76
C PHE A 195 -0.94 -15.42 -12.42
N VAL A 196 -1.91 -16.26 -12.75
CA VAL A 196 -3.20 -15.84 -13.33
C VAL A 196 -3.96 -14.94 -12.35
N ASP A 197 -3.98 -15.25 -11.06
CA ASP A 197 -4.65 -14.42 -10.06
C ASP A 197 -3.93 -13.08 -9.86
N GLY A 198 -2.61 -13.06 -9.89
CA GLY A 198 -1.83 -11.83 -9.93
C GLY A 198 -2.16 -10.95 -11.14
N ILE A 199 -2.26 -11.54 -12.33
CA ILE A 199 -2.64 -10.83 -13.57
C ILE A 199 -4.07 -10.28 -13.47
N LYS A 200 -5.03 -11.03 -12.91
CA LYS A 200 -6.40 -10.55 -12.72
C LYS A 200 -6.46 -9.28 -11.87
N ILE A 201 -5.71 -9.25 -10.77
CA ILE A 201 -5.63 -8.07 -9.89
C ILE A 201 -5.02 -6.88 -10.65
N MET A 202 -3.93 -7.10 -11.39
CA MET A 202 -3.29 -6.05 -12.18
C MET A 202 -4.18 -5.57 -13.33
N ALA A 203 -4.85 -6.47 -14.04
CA ALA A 203 -5.78 -6.11 -15.10
C ALA A 203 -6.94 -5.24 -14.59
N TYR A 204 -7.48 -5.54 -13.41
CA TYR A 204 -8.52 -4.74 -12.78
C TYR A 204 -8.03 -3.32 -12.45
N ILE A 205 -6.82 -3.20 -11.89
CA ILE A 205 -6.21 -1.90 -11.61
C ILE A 205 -5.94 -1.13 -12.91
N CYS A 206 -5.38 -1.78 -13.93
CA CYS A 206 -5.12 -1.15 -15.23
C CYS A 206 -6.41 -0.67 -15.90
N LEU A 207 -7.48 -1.44 -15.85
CA LEU A 207 -8.79 -1.04 -16.40
C LEU A 207 -9.35 0.20 -15.69
N LEU A 208 -9.24 0.27 -14.36
CA LEU A 208 -9.65 1.46 -13.61
C LEU A 208 -8.85 2.70 -14.03
N TYR A 209 -7.52 2.58 -14.14
CA TYR A 209 -6.67 3.71 -14.54
C TYR A 209 -6.90 4.15 -16.00
N THR A 210 -7.20 3.21 -16.90
CA THR A 210 -7.44 3.54 -18.32
C THR A 210 -8.84 4.11 -18.54
N SER A 211 -9.84 3.74 -17.76
CA SER A 211 -11.18 4.31 -17.86
C SER A 211 -11.24 5.76 -17.37
N ASP A 212 -10.49 6.09 -16.30
CA ASP A 212 -10.38 7.48 -15.81
C ASP A 212 -9.58 8.40 -16.74
N ALA A 213 -8.74 7.85 -17.62
CA ALA A 213 -7.95 8.63 -18.59
C ALA A 213 -8.72 8.88 -19.92
N ALA A 214 -9.90 8.32 -20.09
CA ALA A 214 -10.71 8.43 -21.31
C ALA A 214 -11.85 9.47 -21.21
N ASP A 215 -12.09 10.04 -20.02
CA ASP A 215 -12.99 11.16 -19.76
C ASP A 215 -12.19 12.47 -19.62
#